data_7b83bdd3e4e8750654a6d96a2d5640cd
#
_entry.id   7b83bdd3e4e8750654a6d96a2d5640cd
#
_cell.length_a   1.000
_cell.length_b   1.000
_cell.length_c   1.000
_cell.angle_alpha   90.00
_cell.angle_beta   90.00
_cell.angle_gamma   90.00
#
_symmetry.space_group_name_H-M   'P 1'
#
loop_
_entity.id
_entity.type
_entity.pdbx_description
1 polymer ?
#
loop_
_entity_poly.entity_id
_entity_poly.type
_entity_poly.pdbx_seq_one_letter_code
_entity_poly.pdbx_strand_id
1 'polypeptide(L)'
;MPTGNGRRVAVVAGCRTPFCRAGSVLKHVRAMDLARHAARELLERTNLDGDEIDEVVWGQVVPSPLVPNVGREVSLLPQLPKEIPAYSLNRACASANQAVTNAHDQISIGHADVVLAGGVETLSDVPILVSRGLADILVDASKAKSLTARLGVLSRIRPRHLVPVTPAIAEPSTGMSMGQSAEKMAKENGISREAQDRWALRSHQRAAQGTSDGRLTAEIVPWFPSREGDPIVTADNGIRTDTSLEQMAKLKPVFDRRYGSVTAANSSPLTDGASAVLLMSEEKARALGYEPLAYIRAYAVAAVDPGWQLLQAPVKAVPLALQRAGIQWKELGLIEIHEAFAAQVLSNLKGFEEGLGWEIDEEIINVMGGSIAIGHPFGATGGRLVTTLANEMRRRDVQFGLISVCAQGGMASAVVLERR
;
A
#
# COMPACT_ATOMS: atom_id res chain seq x y z
N MET A 1 -27.61 7.47 8.62
CA MET A 1 -27.57 8.88 9.04
C MET A 1 -26.18 9.39 8.74
N PRO A 2 -25.97 10.52 8.07
CA PRO A 2 -24.65 11.12 8.01
C PRO A 2 -24.24 11.38 9.46
N THR A 3 -23.17 10.74 9.89
CA THR A 3 -22.66 10.84 11.23
C THR A 3 -22.01 12.19 11.41
N GLY A 4 -22.67 13.07 12.15
CA GLY A 4 -22.03 14.14 12.87
C GLY A 4 -21.74 15.42 12.08
N ASN A 5 -21.79 16.51 12.79
CA ASN A 5 -21.31 17.87 12.46
C ASN A 5 -19.79 17.92 12.20
N GLY A 6 -19.21 16.94 11.56
CA GLY A 6 -17.79 16.92 11.21
C GLY A 6 -17.51 17.78 9.97
N ARG A 7 -16.34 18.41 9.96
CA ARG A 7 -15.85 19.19 8.82
C ARG A 7 -15.58 18.25 7.63
N ARG A 8 -15.87 18.70 6.41
CA ARG A 8 -15.50 17.92 5.20
C ARG A 8 -13.99 17.90 5.03
N VAL A 9 -13.46 16.76 4.65
CA VAL A 9 -12.03 16.54 4.49
C VAL A 9 -11.70 16.32 3.03
N ALA A 10 -10.93 17.26 2.48
CA ALA A 10 -10.52 17.30 1.10
C ALA A 10 -9.21 16.48 0.88
N VAL A 11 -9.18 15.69 -0.17
CA VAL A 11 -7.96 15.20 -0.80
C VAL A 11 -7.51 16.27 -1.79
N VAL A 12 -6.47 17.02 -1.45
CA VAL A 12 -6.01 18.17 -2.23
C VAL A 12 -5.05 17.71 -3.33
N ALA A 13 -4.08 16.88 -2.99
CA ALA A 13 -3.08 16.38 -3.91
C ALA A 13 -2.51 15.04 -3.44
N GLY A 14 -1.89 14.32 -4.34
CA GLY A 14 -1.12 13.12 -4.02
C GLY A 14 -0.03 12.87 -5.05
N CYS A 15 1.04 12.21 -4.62
CA CYS A 15 2.11 11.74 -5.49
C CYS A 15 2.75 10.47 -4.93
N ARG A 16 3.61 9.87 -5.72
CA ARG A 16 4.37 8.68 -5.33
C ARG A 16 5.71 8.60 -6.03
N THR A 17 6.65 7.91 -5.44
CA THR A 17 7.85 7.50 -6.17
C THR A 17 7.50 6.46 -7.24
N PRO A 18 8.38 6.18 -8.20
CA PRO A 18 8.27 4.96 -8.98
C PRO A 18 8.17 3.75 -8.05
N PHE A 19 7.28 2.80 -8.37
CA PHE A 19 7.18 1.53 -7.68
C PHE A 19 8.06 0.52 -8.40
N CYS A 20 9.12 0.07 -7.72
CA CYS A 20 10.14 -0.78 -8.32
C CYS A 20 10.20 -2.13 -7.62
N ARG A 21 10.35 -3.21 -8.39
CA ARG A 21 10.51 -4.56 -7.86
C ARG A 21 11.64 -4.62 -6.85
N ALA A 22 11.42 -5.26 -5.73
CA ALA A 22 12.43 -5.49 -4.73
C ALA A 22 13.68 -6.17 -5.34
N GLY A 23 14.85 -5.77 -4.88
CA GLY A 23 16.13 -6.23 -5.41
C GLY A 23 16.55 -5.60 -6.74
N SER A 24 15.80 -4.61 -7.26
CA SER A 24 16.10 -3.93 -8.52
C SER A 24 16.74 -2.55 -8.32
N VAL A 25 16.33 -1.56 -9.10
CA VAL A 25 16.97 -0.23 -9.18
C VAL A 25 16.92 0.58 -7.88
N LEU A 26 15.96 0.34 -6.97
CA LEU A 26 15.86 1.00 -5.67
C LEU A 26 16.44 0.16 -4.51
N LYS A 27 17.11 -0.96 -4.77
CA LYS A 27 17.56 -1.93 -3.74
C LYS A 27 18.50 -1.36 -2.66
N HIS A 28 19.12 -0.22 -2.90
CA HIS A 28 20.03 0.44 -1.94
C HIS A 28 19.43 1.70 -1.33
N VAL A 29 18.16 2.00 -1.62
CA VAL A 29 17.47 3.18 -1.12
C VAL A 29 16.71 2.82 0.15
N ARG A 30 16.94 3.58 1.22
CA ARG A 30 16.24 3.35 2.49
C ARG A 30 14.80 3.86 2.42
N ALA A 31 13.90 3.21 3.17
CA ALA A 31 12.51 3.62 3.28
C ALA A 31 12.37 5.11 3.68
N MET A 32 13.17 5.57 4.65
CA MET A 32 13.18 6.97 5.07
C MET A 32 13.46 7.93 3.91
N ASP A 33 14.41 7.60 3.05
CA ASP A 33 14.80 8.49 1.95
C ASP A 33 13.69 8.58 0.89
N LEU A 34 13.01 7.45 0.58
CA LEU A 34 11.83 7.43 -0.32
C LEU A 34 10.65 8.20 0.27
N ALA A 35 10.36 8.02 1.58
CA ALA A 35 9.29 8.72 2.27
C ALA A 35 9.50 10.24 2.25
N ARG A 36 10.71 10.69 2.61
CA ARG A 36 11.09 12.11 2.60
C ARG A 36 11.05 12.71 1.20
N HIS A 37 11.46 11.93 0.19
CA HIS A 37 11.41 12.38 -1.20
C HIS A 37 9.96 12.59 -1.66
N ALA A 38 9.08 11.61 -1.46
CA ALA A 38 7.66 11.75 -1.83
C ALA A 38 6.99 12.93 -1.11
N ALA A 39 7.27 13.11 0.18
CA ALA A 39 6.73 14.22 0.96
C ALA A 39 7.20 15.58 0.46
N ARG A 40 8.53 15.74 0.27
CA ARG A 40 9.13 16.98 -0.24
C ARG A 40 8.55 17.36 -1.59
N GLU A 41 8.51 16.42 -2.52
CA GLU A 41 7.99 16.64 -3.86
C GLU A 41 6.49 17.01 -3.87
N LEU A 42 5.70 16.42 -2.94
CA LEU A 42 4.30 16.80 -2.80
C LEU A 42 4.17 18.26 -2.34
N LEU A 43 4.96 18.69 -1.37
CA LEU A 43 4.98 20.07 -0.89
C LEU A 43 5.41 21.05 -2.00
N GLU A 44 6.44 20.70 -2.75
CA GLU A 44 6.92 21.51 -3.89
C GLU A 44 5.86 21.60 -5.00
N ARG A 45 5.20 20.50 -5.37
CA ARG A 45 4.12 20.48 -6.39
C ARG A 45 2.90 21.29 -5.98
N THR A 46 2.59 21.32 -4.70
CA THR A 46 1.46 22.07 -4.17
C THR A 46 1.81 23.50 -3.80
N ASN A 47 3.09 23.85 -3.74
CA ASN A 47 3.60 25.15 -3.23
C ASN A 47 3.03 25.47 -1.85
N LEU A 48 2.84 24.43 -1.00
CA LEU A 48 2.33 24.60 0.35
C LEU A 48 3.45 25.07 1.28
N ASP A 49 3.16 26.13 2.05
CA ASP A 49 4.03 26.54 3.14
C ASP A 49 4.06 25.46 4.22
N GLY A 50 5.24 25.06 4.65
CA GLY A 50 5.41 24.04 5.67
C GLY A 50 4.77 24.40 7.02
N ASP A 51 4.67 25.69 7.33
CA ASP A 51 4.03 26.19 8.55
C ASP A 51 2.52 25.91 8.61
N GLU A 52 1.90 25.56 7.49
CA GLU A 52 0.48 25.21 7.42
C GLU A 52 0.19 23.76 7.84
N ILE A 53 1.22 22.90 8.01
CA ILE A 53 1.04 21.49 8.33
C ILE A 53 0.94 21.28 9.84
N ASP A 54 -0.18 20.71 10.28
CA ASP A 54 -0.43 20.42 11.70
C ASP A 54 0.14 19.08 12.13
N GLU A 55 0.13 18.05 11.29
CA GLU A 55 0.57 16.70 11.63
C GLU A 55 1.07 15.92 10.40
N VAL A 56 1.98 14.97 10.64
CA VAL A 56 2.43 13.98 9.64
C VAL A 56 2.09 12.56 10.10
N VAL A 57 1.38 11.79 9.26
CA VAL A 57 0.99 10.40 9.56
C VAL A 57 1.47 9.47 8.45
N TRP A 58 2.28 8.45 8.79
CA TRP A 58 2.94 7.65 7.78
C TRP A 58 2.79 6.14 8.01
N GLY A 59 2.33 5.41 6.99
CA GLY A 59 2.21 3.95 7.00
C GLY A 59 3.54 3.27 6.68
N GLN A 60 3.91 2.25 7.47
CA GLN A 60 5.03 1.36 7.17
C GLN A 60 4.77 -0.01 7.80
N VAL A 61 5.05 -1.10 7.07
CA VAL A 61 4.77 -2.46 7.53
C VAL A 61 6.01 -3.12 8.11
N VAL A 62 7.15 -2.94 7.49
CA VAL A 62 8.43 -3.50 7.93
C VAL A 62 9.38 -2.36 8.30
N PRO A 63 9.25 -1.78 9.50
CA PRO A 63 10.10 -0.68 9.91
C PRO A 63 11.55 -1.14 10.13
N SER A 64 12.49 -0.28 9.76
CA SER A 64 13.89 -0.47 10.15
C SER A 64 14.04 -0.23 11.66
N PRO A 65 14.74 -1.11 12.40
CA PRO A 65 15.08 -0.85 13.81
C PRO A 65 15.88 0.45 14.03
N LEU A 66 16.55 0.95 12.98
CA LEU A 66 17.32 2.20 13.04
C LEU A 66 16.44 3.43 12.83
N VAL A 67 15.23 3.26 12.26
CA VAL A 67 14.27 4.34 11.98
C VAL A 67 12.88 3.85 12.36
N PRO A 68 12.57 3.76 13.66
CA PRO A 68 11.32 3.15 14.13
C PRO A 68 10.08 4.01 13.86
N ASN A 69 10.24 5.31 13.60
CA ASN A 69 9.18 6.25 13.26
C ASN A 69 9.54 7.05 12.01
N VAL A 70 9.26 6.46 10.84
CA VAL A 70 9.55 7.11 9.56
C VAL A 70 8.69 8.38 9.36
N GLY A 71 7.49 8.46 9.93
CA GLY A 71 6.66 9.66 9.91
C GLY A 71 7.37 10.84 10.57
N ARG A 72 8.07 10.62 11.70
CA ARG A 72 8.87 11.66 12.34
C ARG A 72 10.02 12.12 11.45
N GLU A 73 10.66 11.22 10.74
CA GLU A 73 11.73 11.57 9.80
C GLU A 73 11.22 12.40 8.62
N VAL A 74 9.97 12.19 8.21
CA VAL A 74 9.31 13.04 7.21
C VAL A 74 9.05 14.43 7.78
N SER A 75 8.52 14.58 9.01
CA SER A 75 8.28 15.89 9.63
C SER A 75 9.57 16.66 9.95
N LEU A 76 10.72 16.01 9.90
CA LEU A 76 12.04 16.65 10.05
C LEU A 76 12.66 17.12 8.72
N LEU A 77 11.90 17.16 7.64
CA LEU A 77 12.35 17.79 6.38
C LEU A 77 12.76 19.26 6.63
N PRO A 78 13.78 19.79 5.92
CA PRO A 78 14.30 21.14 6.15
C PRO A 78 13.25 22.26 6.00
N GLN A 79 12.27 22.06 5.12
CA GLN A 79 11.20 23.00 4.84
C GLN A 79 9.99 22.91 5.79
N LEU A 80 10.06 22.03 6.79
CA LEU A 80 9.00 21.86 7.78
C LEU A 80 9.45 22.32 9.17
N PRO A 81 8.59 23.00 9.95
CA PRO A 81 8.81 23.26 11.35
C PRO A 81 9.10 21.97 12.13
N LYS A 82 10.09 22.02 13.03
CA LYS A 82 10.50 20.84 13.81
C LYS A 82 9.50 20.45 14.89
N GLU A 83 8.59 21.34 15.19
CA GLU A 83 7.50 21.19 16.17
C GLU A 83 6.34 20.34 15.66
N ILE A 84 6.22 20.15 14.35
CA ILE A 84 5.14 19.34 13.76
C ILE A 84 5.18 17.91 14.34
N PRO A 85 4.14 17.48 15.06
CA PRO A 85 4.04 16.13 15.56
C PRO A 85 3.91 15.12 14.41
N ALA A 86 4.43 13.90 14.64
CA ALA A 86 4.37 12.89 13.62
C ALA A 86 4.45 11.48 14.20
N TYR A 87 3.80 10.54 13.57
CA TYR A 87 3.88 9.13 13.94
C TYR A 87 3.79 8.19 12.75
N SER A 88 4.28 6.97 12.96
CA SER A 88 4.13 5.87 12.02
C SER A 88 3.10 4.87 12.53
N LEU A 89 2.43 4.21 11.59
CA LEU A 89 1.42 3.19 11.90
C LEU A 89 1.53 1.98 10.98
N ASN A 90 0.93 0.88 11.40
CA ASN A 90 0.90 -0.38 10.66
C ASN A 90 -0.51 -0.99 10.67
N ARG A 91 -1.08 -1.17 9.47
CA ARG A 91 -2.25 -1.99 9.18
C ARG A 91 -1.97 -2.87 7.96
N ALA A 92 -0.79 -3.49 7.94
CA ALA A 92 -0.30 -4.27 6.80
C ALA A 92 -0.53 -3.53 5.46
N CYS A 93 -1.05 -4.19 4.42
CA CYS A 93 -1.27 -3.58 3.09
C CYS A 93 -2.16 -2.32 3.09
N ALA A 94 -2.96 -2.10 4.14
CA ALA A 94 -3.84 -0.95 4.30
C ALA A 94 -3.21 0.20 5.12
N SER A 95 -1.89 0.20 5.37
CA SER A 95 -1.26 1.18 6.27
C SER A 95 -1.41 2.62 5.76
N ALA A 96 -1.17 2.92 4.49
CA ALA A 96 -1.39 4.27 3.97
C ALA A 96 -2.88 4.67 3.97
N ASN A 97 -3.81 3.73 3.73
CA ASN A 97 -5.24 4.03 3.90
C ASN A 97 -5.55 4.39 5.35
N GLN A 98 -4.94 3.68 6.32
CA GLN A 98 -5.10 4.03 7.73
C GLN A 98 -4.49 5.40 8.07
N ALA A 99 -3.34 5.75 7.48
CA ALA A 99 -2.77 7.09 7.63
C ALA A 99 -3.74 8.17 7.10
N VAL A 100 -4.35 7.95 5.94
CA VAL A 100 -5.36 8.84 5.35
C VAL A 100 -6.62 8.92 6.22
N THR A 101 -7.11 7.80 6.75
CA THR A 101 -8.32 7.82 7.61
C THR A 101 -8.05 8.41 8.99
N ASN A 102 -6.85 8.24 9.57
CA ASN A 102 -6.47 8.94 10.80
C ASN A 102 -6.39 10.46 10.57
N ALA A 103 -5.80 10.88 9.45
CA ALA A 103 -5.79 12.30 9.06
C ALA A 103 -7.21 12.85 8.88
N HIS A 104 -8.09 12.09 8.21
CA HIS A 104 -9.52 12.44 8.11
C HIS A 104 -10.15 12.65 9.48
N ASP A 105 -9.92 11.76 10.43
CA ASP A 105 -10.53 11.87 11.77
C ASP A 105 -10.03 13.11 12.51
N GLN A 106 -8.73 13.40 12.49
CA GLN A 106 -8.15 14.59 13.11
C GLN A 106 -8.72 15.88 12.53
N ILE A 107 -8.84 15.94 11.20
CA ILE A 107 -9.40 17.13 10.51
C ILE A 107 -10.90 17.25 10.76
N SER A 108 -11.66 16.15 10.68
CA SER A 108 -13.12 16.18 10.81
C SER A 108 -13.59 16.63 12.19
N ILE A 109 -12.84 16.34 13.25
CA ILE A 109 -13.13 16.77 14.62
C ILE A 109 -12.49 18.12 14.97
N GLY A 110 -11.73 18.73 14.05
CA GLY A 110 -11.14 20.06 14.24
C GLY A 110 -9.85 20.10 15.07
N HIS A 111 -9.14 18.96 15.22
CA HIS A 111 -7.82 18.94 15.87
C HIS A 111 -6.69 19.35 14.92
N ALA A 112 -6.90 19.24 13.62
CA ALA A 112 -5.99 19.67 12.56
C ALA A 112 -6.77 20.30 11.41
N ASP A 113 -6.11 21.15 10.63
CA ASP A 113 -6.62 21.70 9.38
C ASP A 113 -5.93 21.08 8.17
N VAL A 114 -4.64 20.76 8.31
CA VAL A 114 -3.78 20.24 7.24
C VAL A 114 -2.96 19.06 7.76
N VAL A 115 -3.11 17.91 7.14
CA VAL A 115 -2.34 16.71 7.49
C VAL A 115 -1.64 16.15 6.26
N LEU A 116 -0.35 15.92 6.39
CA LEU A 116 0.43 15.18 5.40
C LEU A 116 0.39 13.70 5.76
N ALA A 117 -0.37 12.91 4.98
CA ALA A 117 -0.47 11.47 5.14
C ALA A 117 0.30 10.74 4.05
N GLY A 118 0.74 9.52 4.32
CA GLY A 118 1.42 8.73 3.30
C GLY A 118 1.80 7.35 3.76
N GLY A 119 2.75 6.77 3.03
CA GLY A 119 3.30 5.49 3.42
C GLY A 119 4.50 5.11 2.56
N VAL A 120 5.28 4.17 3.06
CA VAL A 120 6.51 3.72 2.42
C VAL A 120 6.77 2.25 2.71
N GLU A 121 7.42 1.60 1.78
CA GLU A 121 8.03 0.29 2.00
C GLU A 121 9.29 0.12 1.17
N THR A 122 10.31 -0.54 1.72
CA THR A 122 11.44 -1.06 0.99
C THR A 122 11.60 -2.56 1.32
N LEU A 123 11.08 -3.39 0.43
CA LEU A 123 11.22 -4.85 0.60
C LEU A 123 12.59 -5.36 0.13
N SER A 124 13.40 -4.47 -0.43
CA SER A 124 14.83 -4.67 -0.70
C SER A 124 15.71 -4.53 0.54
N ASP A 125 15.29 -3.68 1.50
CA ASP A 125 16.07 -3.34 2.71
C ASP A 125 15.35 -3.81 3.98
N VAL A 126 14.82 -5.05 3.94
CA VAL A 126 14.20 -5.65 5.14
C VAL A 126 15.28 -6.03 6.15
N PRO A 127 15.05 -5.83 7.46
CA PRO A 127 15.98 -6.25 8.50
C PRO A 127 16.28 -7.74 8.43
N ILE A 128 17.54 -8.12 8.30
CA ILE A 128 17.98 -9.51 8.39
C ILE A 128 18.11 -9.86 9.89
N LEU A 129 17.29 -10.77 10.36
CA LEU A 129 17.30 -11.21 11.74
C LEU A 129 18.29 -12.37 11.91
N VAL A 130 18.93 -12.40 13.05
CA VAL A 130 19.76 -13.56 13.46
C VAL A 130 18.92 -14.51 14.31
N SER A 131 19.30 -15.79 14.33
CA SER A 131 18.64 -16.76 15.21
C SER A 131 18.78 -16.33 16.69
N ARG A 132 17.79 -16.65 17.51
CA ARG A 132 17.84 -16.35 18.95
C ARG A 132 19.12 -16.87 19.60
N GLY A 133 19.55 -18.08 19.22
CA GLY A 133 20.79 -18.65 19.74
C GLY A 133 22.05 -17.85 19.40
N LEU A 134 22.11 -17.24 18.18
CA LEU A 134 23.21 -16.34 17.84
C LEU A 134 23.11 -15.02 18.61
N ALA A 135 21.92 -14.46 18.70
CA ALA A 135 21.68 -13.22 19.46
C ALA A 135 22.15 -13.35 20.92
N ASP A 136 21.78 -14.44 21.61
CA ASP A 136 22.16 -14.69 22.99
C ASP A 136 23.70 -14.82 23.13
N ILE A 137 24.37 -15.56 22.22
CA ILE A 137 25.83 -15.67 22.22
C ILE A 137 26.50 -14.31 22.01
N LEU A 138 26.00 -13.47 21.09
CA LEU A 138 26.57 -12.15 20.82
C LEU A 138 26.39 -11.21 22.02
N VAL A 139 25.22 -11.24 22.68
CA VAL A 139 24.96 -10.49 23.90
C VAL A 139 25.87 -10.94 25.04
N ASP A 140 26.05 -12.26 25.25
CA ASP A 140 26.97 -12.79 26.25
C ASP A 140 28.42 -12.36 25.95
N ALA A 141 28.83 -12.44 24.68
CA ALA A 141 30.17 -12.01 24.26
C ALA A 141 30.40 -10.50 24.45
N SER A 142 29.38 -9.66 24.27
CA SER A 142 29.48 -8.22 24.53
C SER A 142 29.68 -7.88 26.01
N LYS A 143 29.17 -8.73 26.92
CA LYS A 143 29.29 -8.57 28.37
C LYS A 143 30.59 -9.18 28.95
N ALA A 144 31.33 -9.95 28.17
CA ALA A 144 32.55 -10.61 28.62
C ALA A 144 33.67 -9.59 28.89
N LYS A 145 34.23 -9.66 30.12
CA LYS A 145 35.21 -8.67 30.62
C LYS A 145 36.64 -8.87 30.09
N SER A 146 36.97 -10.05 29.50
CA SER A 146 38.28 -10.31 28.94
C SER A 146 38.17 -10.90 27.53
N LEU A 147 39.26 -10.78 26.74
CA LEU A 147 39.29 -11.32 25.38
C LEU A 147 39.15 -12.84 25.38
N THR A 148 39.80 -13.53 26.34
CA THR A 148 39.69 -15.00 26.49
C THR A 148 38.26 -15.43 26.81
N ALA A 149 37.59 -14.76 27.72
CA ALA A 149 36.20 -15.02 28.04
C ALA A 149 35.31 -14.80 26.80
N ARG A 150 35.53 -13.70 26.05
CA ARG A 150 34.80 -13.41 24.83
C ARG A 150 34.97 -14.47 23.76
N LEU A 151 36.20 -14.91 23.52
CA LEU A 151 36.50 -16.01 22.60
C LEU A 151 35.86 -17.33 23.03
N GLY A 152 35.87 -17.66 24.33
CA GLY A 152 35.18 -18.83 24.89
C GLY A 152 33.67 -18.77 24.68
N VAL A 153 33.02 -17.58 24.73
CA VAL A 153 31.60 -17.43 24.42
C VAL A 153 31.35 -17.57 22.91
N LEU A 154 32.16 -16.93 22.07
CA LEU A 154 32.03 -17.01 20.62
C LEU A 154 32.24 -18.39 20.04
N SER A 155 33.07 -19.24 20.71
CA SER A 155 33.28 -20.66 20.28
C SER A 155 32.02 -21.53 20.37
N ARG A 156 30.96 -21.05 21.02
CA ARG A 156 29.63 -21.69 21.09
C ARG A 156 28.82 -21.52 19.81
N ILE A 157 29.26 -20.66 18.87
CA ILE A 157 28.56 -20.47 17.57
C ILE A 157 28.61 -21.78 16.79
N ARG A 158 27.47 -22.21 16.28
CA ARG A 158 27.29 -23.36 15.41
C ARG A 158 26.84 -22.92 14.02
N PRO A 159 27.14 -23.67 12.92
CA PRO A 159 26.69 -23.31 11.57
C PRO A 159 25.20 -22.99 11.46
N ARG A 160 24.35 -23.73 12.18
CA ARG A 160 22.89 -23.47 12.25
C ARG A 160 22.52 -22.10 12.78
N HIS A 161 23.37 -21.44 13.59
CA HIS A 161 23.15 -20.14 14.15
C HIS A 161 23.38 -19.02 13.12
N LEU A 162 24.17 -19.30 12.06
CA LEU A 162 24.53 -18.34 11.02
C LEU A 162 23.48 -18.26 9.91
N VAL A 163 22.47 -19.14 9.92
CA VAL A 163 21.36 -19.07 8.96
C VAL A 163 20.50 -17.85 9.29
N PRO A 164 20.36 -16.90 8.34
CA PRO A 164 19.54 -15.73 8.56
C PRO A 164 18.07 -16.10 8.75
N VAL A 165 17.39 -15.37 9.63
CA VAL A 165 15.93 -15.46 9.78
C VAL A 165 15.34 -14.29 9.01
N THR A 166 14.69 -14.57 7.88
CA THR A 166 13.97 -13.53 7.14
C THR A 166 12.63 -13.25 7.81
N PRO A 167 12.18 -11.98 7.88
CA PRO A 167 10.83 -11.66 8.32
C PRO A 167 9.81 -12.46 7.50
N ALA A 168 8.92 -13.17 8.17
CA ALA A 168 7.93 -14.00 7.50
C ALA A 168 6.83 -13.12 6.88
N ILE A 169 6.60 -13.26 5.58
CA ILE A 169 5.39 -12.75 4.89
C ILE A 169 4.29 -13.83 5.04
N ALA A 170 4.08 -14.26 6.26
CA ALA A 170 3.11 -15.29 6.63
C ALA A 170 2.22 -14.78 7.76
N GLU A 171 1.01 -15.27 7.80
CA GLU A 171 0.06 -15.02 8.88
C GLU A 171 0.51 -15.78 10.14
N PRO A 172 0.84 -15.10 11.24
CA PRO A 172 1.35 -15.78 12.44
C PRO A 172 0.37 -16.79 13.04
N SER A 173 -0.94 -16.52 12.95
CA SER A 173 -1.99 -17.38 13.53
C SER A 173 -2.20 -18.67 12.76
N THR A 174 -1.95 -18.69 11.45
CA THR A 174 -2.18 -19.86 10.58
C THR A 174 -0.91 -20.48 10.04
N GLY A 175 0.21 -19.74 10.07
CA GLY A 175 1.46 -20.12 9.43
C GLY A 175 1.45 -20.06 7.90
N MET A 176 0.32 -19.68 7.29
CA MET A 176 0.17 -19.59 5.83
C MET A 176 0.71 -18.26 5.30
N SER A 177 1.46 -18.31 4.21
CA SER A 177 1.79 -17.09 3.46
C SER A 177 0.56 -16.50 2.78
N MET A 178 0.61 -15.21 2.43
CA MET A 178 -0.49 -14.55 1.72
C MET A 178 -0.81 -15.24 0.39
N GLY A 179 0.19 -15.72 -0.33
CA GLY A 179 -0.02 -16.47 -1.56
C GLY A 179 -0.66 -17.86 -1.35
N GLN A 180 -0.35 -18.55 -0.25
CA GLN A 180 -1.06 -19.79 0.11
C GLN A 180 -2.52 -19.49 0.48
N SER A 181 -2.80 -18.36 1.14
CA SER A 181 -4.16 -17.91 1.42
C SER A 181 -4.91 -17.58 0.13
N ALA A 182 -4.27 -16.92 -0.84
CA ALA A 182 -4.85 -16.66 -2.15
C ALA A 182 -5.14 -17.95 -2.94
N GLU A 183 -4.22 -18.93 -2.90
CA GLU A 183 -4.41 -20.23 -3.52
C GLU A 183 -5.59 -21.02 -2.90
N LYS A 184 -5.72 -20.96 -1.56
CA LYS A 184 -6.87 -21.51 -0.83
C LYS A 184 -8.16 -20.87 -1.33
N MET A 185 -8.22 -19.54 -1.41
CA MET A 185 -9.38 -18.81 -1.88
C MET A 185 -9.74 -19.16 -3.33
N ALA A 186 -8.75 -19.28 -4.22
CA ALA A 186 -8.97 -19.69 -5.60
C ALA A 186 -9.68 -21.05 -5.67
N LYS A 187 -9.22 -22.03 -4.87
CA LYS A 187 -9.82 -23.37 -4.82
C LYS A 187 -11.23 -23.37 -4.23
N GLU A 188 -11.41 -22.73 -3.08
CA GLU A 188 -12.70 -22.71 -2.38
C GLU A 188 -13.78 -21.93 -3.15
N ASN A 189 -13.40 -20.89 -3.87
CA ASN A 189 -14.32 -20.07 -4.66
C ASN A 189 -14.40 -20.49 -6.13
N GLY A 190 -13.68 -21.54 -6.55
CA GLY A 190 -13.71 -22.04 -7.93
C GLY A 190 -13.17 -21.03 -8.95
N ILE A 191 -12.18 -20.21 -8.57
CA ILE A 191 -11.55 -19.23 -9.47
C ILE A 191 -10.51 -19.93 -10.35
N SER A 192 -10.78 -20.00 -11.65
CA SER A 192 -9.89 -20.70 -12.59
C SER A 192 -8.58 -19.96 -12.81
N ARG A 193 -7.57 -20.69 -13.27
CA ARG A 193 -6.27 -20.11 -13.68
C ARG A 193 -6.42 -19.10 -14.82
N GLU A 194 -7.26 -19.40 -15.79
CA GLU A 194 -7.51 -18.54 -16.95
C GLU A 194 -8.17 -17.22 -16.54
N ALA A 195 -9.08 -17.25 -15.57
CA ALA A 195 -9.72 -16.04 -15.05
C ALA A 195 -8.67 -15.15 -14.35
N GLN A 196 -7.79 -15.74 -13.54
CA GLN A 196 -6.70 -15.02 -12.88
C GLN A 196 -5.73 -14.41 -13.88
N ASP A 197 -5.33 -15.15 -14.91
CA ASP A 197 -4.40 -14.66 -15.92
C ASP A 197 -5.04 -13.56 -16.79
N ARG A 198 -6.34 -13.64 -17.13
CA ARG A 198 -7.08 -12.56 -17.81
C ARG A 198 -7.13 -11.29 -16.97
N TRP A 199 -7.42 -11.40 -15.68
CA TRP A 199 -7.38 -10.25 -14.79
C TRP A 199 -6.00 -9.59 -14.76
N ALA A 200 -4.95 -10.38 -14.60
CA ALA A 200 -3.58 -9.89 -14.56
C ALA A 200 -3.15 -9.23 -15.89
N LEU A 201 -3.52 -9.82 -17.03
CA LEU A 201 -3.26 -9.22 -18.35
C LEU A 201 -3.94 -7.86 -18.48
N ARG A 202 -5.22 -7.75 -18.07
CA ARG A 202 -5.96 -6.49 -18.06
C ARG A 202 -5.27 -5.44 -17.18
N SER A 203 -4.79 -5.83 -15.98
CA SER A 203 -4.05 -4.94 -15.10
C SER A 203 -2.81 -4.36 -15.79
N HIS A 204 -2.02 -5.21 -16.47
CA HIS A 204 -0.84 -4.76 -17.23
C HIS A 204 -1.20 -3.86 -18.41
N GLN A 205 -2.22 -4.20 -19.19
CA GLN A 205 -2.66 -3.42 -20.35
C GLN A 205 -3.14 -2.02 -19.93
N ARG A 206 -3.96 -1.93 -18.87
CA ARG A 206 -4.45 -0.65 -18.35
C ARG A 206 -3.33 0.20 -17.76
N ALA A 207 -2.38 -0.41 -17.04
CA ALA A 207 -1.22 0.30 -16.50
C ALA A 207 -0.28 0.79 -17.62
N ALA A 208 -0.05 -0.02 -18.64
CA ALA A 208 0.73 0.37 -19.82
C ALA A 208 0.08 1.54 -20.56
N GLN A 209 -1.24 1.50 -20.76
CA GLN A 209 -1.99 2.59 -21.38
C GLN A 209 -1.89 3.88 -20.54
N GLY A 210 -2.14 3.80 -19.21
CA GLY A 210 -2.05 4.97 -18.33
C GLY A 210 -0.65 5.55 -18.20
N THR A 211 0.38 4.72 -18.41
CA THR A 211 1.77 5.19 -18.49
C THR A 211 2.03 5.91 -19.81
N SER A 212 1.59 5.33 -20.94
CA SER A 212 1.85 5.87 -22.28
C SER A 212 1.13 7.19 -22.54
N ASP A 213 -0.07 7.37 -21.96
CA ASP A 213 -0.85 8.61 -22.10
C ASP A 213 -0.55 9.65 -21.01
N GLY A 214 0.40 9.37 -20.11
CA GLY A 214 0.89 10.30 -19.11
C GLY A 214 0.09 10.34 -17.81
N ARG A 215 -1.05 9.67 -17.71
CA ARG A 215 -1.91 9.73 -16.50
C ARG A 215 -1.24 9.12 -15.28
N LEU A 216 -0.65 7.94 -15.37
CA LEU A 216 0.13 7.35 -14.28
C LEU A 216 1.45 8.09 -14.06
N THR A 217 2.10 8.53 -15.13
CA THR A 217 3.37 9.26 -15.02
C THR A 217 3.22 10.59 -14.28
N ALA A 218 2.07 11.26 -14.40
CA ALA A 218 1.77 12.50 -13.68
C ALA A 218 1.76 12.32 -12.15
N GLU A 219 1.46 11.12 -11.65
CA GLU A 219 1.48 10.80 -10.22
C GLU A 219 2.89 10.50 -9.69
N ILE A 220 3.82 10.19 -10.60
CA ILE A 220 5.18 9.77 -10.24
C ILE A 220 6.07 11.00 -10.03
N VAL A 221 6.84 10.97 -8.95
CA VAL A 221 7.98 11.85 -8.72
C VAL A 221 9.25 11.08 -9.04
N PRO A 222 10.06 11.52 -10.02
CA PRO A 222 11.28 10.83 -10.38
C PRO A 222 12.23 10.70 -9.18
N TRP A 223 12.86 9.54 -9.05
CA TRP A 223 13.92 9.32 -8.07
C TRP A 223 15.27 9.66 -8.69
N PHE A 224 15.99 10.59 -8.05
CA PHE A 224 17.35 10.94 -8.42
C PHE A 224 18.31 10.28 -7.44
N PRO A 225 19.17 9.36 -7.89
CA PRO A 225 20.06 8.64 -7.00
C PRO A 225 21.11 9.55 -6.37
N SER A 226 21.49 9.26 -5.13
CA SER A 226 22.56 9.94 -4.43
C SER A 226 23.95 9.37 -4.73
N ARG A 227 24.01 8.21 -5.40
CA ARG A 227 25.26 7.55 -5.79
C ARG A 227 25.56 7.80 -7.25
N GLU A 228 26.79 8.21 -7.53
CA GLU A 228 27.26 8.37 -8.91
C GLU A 228 27.16 7.02 -9.66
N GLY A 229 26.58 7.06 -10.86
CA GLY A 229 26.41 5.88 -11.71
C GLY A 229 25.08 5.12 -11.54
N ASP A 230 24.29 5.39 -10.51
CA ASP A 230 22.94 4.83 -10.40
C ASP A 230 21.98 5.56 -11.37
N PRO A 231 21.02 4.85 -12.00
CA PRO A 231 20.11 5.47 -12.96
C PRO A 231 19.07 6.35 -12.28
N ILE A 232 18.66 7.43 -12.96
CA ILE A 232 17.42 8.15 -12.62
C ILE A 232 16.25 7.21 -12.88
N VAL A 233 15.34 7.09 -11.91
CA VAL A 233 14.17 6.21 -12.02
C VAL A 233 12.92 7.07 -12.19
N THR A 234 12.29 6.98 -13.37
CA THR A 234 11.16 7.85 -13.75
C THR A 234 9.84 7.10 -13.90
N ALA A 235 9.86 5.77 -13.85
CA ALA A 235 8.69 4.93 -14.11
C ALA A 235 8.69 3.65 -13.26
N ASP A 236 7.51 3.08 -13.09
CA ASP A 236 7.32 1.76 -12.49
C ASP A 236 8.00 0.69 -13.35
N ASN A 237 8.73 -0.23 -12.72
CA ASN A 237 9.43 -1.29 -13.46
C ASN A 237 8.73 -2.65 -13.42
N GLY A 238 7.50 -2.69 -12.90
CA GLY A 238 6.67 -3.89 -12.85
C GLY A 238 5.82 -4.12 -14.10
N ILE A 239 5.44 -3.03 -14.78
CA ILE A 239 4.50 -3.05 -15.91
C ILE A 239 5.12 -3.78 -17.11
N ARG A 240 4.39 -4.76 -17.66
CA ARG A 240 4.81 -5.54 -18.83
C ARG A 240 3.90 -5.22 -20.02
N THR A 241 4.47 -4.64 -21.04
CA THR A 241 3.77 -4.29 -22.29
C THR A 241 3.72 -5.43 -23.29
N ASP A 242 4.58 -6.43 -23.11
CA ASP A 242 4.82 -7.57 -24.02
C ASP A 242 4.23 -8.90 -23.51
N THR A 243 3.43 -8.87 -22.43
CA THR A 243 2.82 -10.08 -21.86
C THR A 243 1.55 -10.51 -22.60
N SER A 244 1.29 -11.82 -22.62
CA SER A 244 0.09 -12.41 -23.21
C SER A 244 -0.43 -13.59 -22.39
N LEU A 245 -1.69 -14.00 -22.63
CA LEU A 245 -2.26 -15.17 -21.95
C LEU A 245 -1.45 -16.44 -22.22
N GLU A 246 -0.92 -16.60 -23.45
CA GLU A 246 -0.10 -17.75 -23.81
C GLU A 246 1.24 -17.79 -23.05
N GLN A 247 1.82 -16.62 -22.77
CA GLN A 247 3.03 -16.54 -21.97
C GLN A 247 2.73 -16.80 -20.48
N MET A 248 1.64 -16.23 -19.96
CA MET A 248 1.20 -16.45 -18.58
C MET A 248 0.86 -17.91 -18.32
N ALA A 249 0.17 -18.59 -19.25
CA ALA A 249 -0.21 -20.00 -19.14
C ALA A 249 0.98 -20.95 -18.98
N LYS A 250 2.16 -20.58 -19.49
CA LYS A 250 3.39 -21.37 -19.35
C LYS A 250 4.02 -21.30 -17.94
N LEU A 251 3.61 -20.35 -17.11
CA LEU A 251 4.18 -20.20 -15.79
C LEU A 251 3.64 -21.25 -14.82
N LYS A 252 4.55 -21.79 -14.01
CA LYS A 252 4.20 -22.78 -13.00
C LYS A 252 3.61 -22.10 -11.76
N PRO A 253 2.63 -22.74 -11.10
CA PRO A 253 2.13 -22.28 -9.81
C PRO A 253 3.26 -22.19 -8.77
N VAL A 254 3.17 -21.18 -7.90
CA VAL A 254 4.22 -20.87 -6.90
C VAL A 254 3.92 -21.52 -5.54
N PHE A 255 2.67 -21.46 -5.09
CA PHE A 255 2.28 -21.80 -3.71
C PHE A 255 1.77 -23.23 -3.57
N ASP A 256 1.19 -23.81 -4.60
CA ASP A 256 0.92 -25.23 -4.74
C ASP A 256 1.40 -25.70 -6.12
N ARG A 257 2.56 -26.30 -6.15
CA ARG A 257 3.22 -26.67 -7.42
C ARG A 257 2.49 -27.72 -8.23
N ARG A 258 1.61 -28.52 -7.60
CA ARG A 258 0.93 -29.64 -8.24
C ARG A 258 -0.48 -29.30 -8.69
N TYR A 259 -1.20 -28.58 -7.88
CA TYR A 259 -2.64 -28.32 -8.06
C TYR A 259 -3.00 -26.84 -7.95
N GLY A 260 -2.02 -25.97 -7.94
CA GLY A 260 -2.22 -24.55 -7.80
C GLY A 260 -2.52 -23.82 -9.09
N SER A 261 -2.96 -22.60 -8.93
CA SER A 261 -3.32 -21.67 -10.01
C SER A 261 -2.63 -20.30 -9.88
N VAL A 262 -2.16 -19.97 -8.66
CA VAL A 262 -1.49 -18.69 -8.39
C VAL A 262 -0.04 -18.73 -8.85
N THR A 263 0.33 -17.79 -9.71
CA THR A 263 1.67 -17.68 -10.31
C THR A 263 2.29 -16.32 -10.06
N ALA A 264 3.55 -16.16 -10.44
CA ALA A 264 4.22 -14.86 -10.39
C ALA A 264 3.58 -13.80 -11.33
N ALA A 265 2.85 -14.21 -12.38
CA ALA A 265 2.20 -13.28 -13.30
C ALA A 265 0.84 -12.77 -12.80
N ASN A 266 0.14 -13.55 -11.98
CA ASN A 266 -1.17 -13.16 -11.44
C ASN A 266 -1.12 -12.79 -9.94
N SER A 267 0.08 -12.40 -9.48
CA SER A 267 0.39 -11.91 -8.14
C SER A 267 1.10 -10.57 -8.20
N SER A 268 0.86 -9.70 -7.23
CA SER A 268 1.63 -8.46 -7.10
C SER A 268 3.08 -8.76 -6.74
N PRO A 269 4.07 -8.09 -7.35
CA PRO A 269 5.47 -8.25 -6.98
C PRO A 269 5.79 -7.54 -5.66
N LEU A 270 6.73 -8.09 -4.90
CA LEU A 270 7.37 -7.37 -3.80
C LEU A 270 8.05 -6.11 -4.36
N THR A 271 7.84 -4.97 -3.74
CA THR A 271 8.12 -3.67 -4.35
C THR A 271 8.64 -2.67 -3.33
N ASP A 272 9.52 -1.78 -3.79
CA ASP A 272 10.01 -0.62 -3.06
C ASP A 272 9.29 0.62 -3.57
N GLY A 273 8.89 1.54 -2.68
CA GLY A 273 8.24 2.79 -3.06
C GLY A 273 7.59 3.52 -1.91
N ALA A 274 7.26 4.79 -2.14
CA ALA A 274 6.56 5.66 -1.20
C ALA A 274 5.42 6.42 -1.90
N SER A 275 4.40 6.79 -1.14
CA SER A 275 3.32 7.67 -1.57
C SER A 275 3.03 8.73 -0.51
N ALA A 276 2.62 9.91 -0.93
CA ALA A 276 2.22 11.02 -0.09
C ALA A 276 0.87 11.58 -0.56
N VAL A 277 0.02 11.95 0.39
CA VAL A 277 -1.31 12.52 0.16
C VAL A 277 -1.49 13.73 1.07
N LEU A 278 -1.90 14.85 0.52
CA LEU A 278 -2.19 16.07 1.25
C LEU A 278 -3.69 16.17 1.51
N LEU A 279 -4.05 16.22 2.79
CA LEU A 279 -5.42 16.31 3.27
C LEU A 279 -5.64 17.64 3.99
N MET A 280 -6.77 18.28 3.73
CA MET A 280 -7.14 19.53 4.38
C MET A 280 -8.62 19.55 4.74
N SER A 281 -9.00 20.38 5.73
CA SER A 281 -10.38 20.77 5.85
C SER A 281 -10.84 21.54 4.59
N GLU A 282 -12.08 21.40 4.20
CA GLU A 282 -12.62 22.11 3.03
C GLU A 282 -12.42 23.62 3.14
N GLU A 283 -12.61 24.17 4.33
CA GLU A 283 -12.43 25.59 4.61
C GLU A 283 -10.98 26.03 4.40
N LYS A 284 -10.02 25.24 4.91
CA LYS A 284 -8.60 25.54 4.75
C LYS A 284 -8.14 25.40 3.31
N ALA A 285 -8.58 24.36 2.61
CA ALA A 285 -8.28 24.19 1.19
C ALA A 285 -8.75 25.39 0.37
N ARG A 286 -9.98 25.88 0.60
CA ARG A 286 -10.52 27.08 -0.06
C ARG A 286 -9.76 28.35 0.32
N ALA A 287 -9.42 28.52 1.60
CA ALA A 287 -8.69 29.70 2.08
C ALA A 287 -7.30 29.81 1.45
N LEU A 288 -6.65 28.67 1.20
CA LEU A 288 -5.35 28.58 0.53
C LEU A 288 -5.46 28.53 -1.01
N GLY A 289 -6.66 28.56 -1.58
CA GLY A 289 -6.88 28.59 -3.04
C GLY A 289 -6.75 27.22 -3.71
N TYR A 290 -6.79 26.11 -2.95
CA TYR A 290 -6.76 24.76 -3.54
C TYR A 290 -8.15 24.32 -4.00
N GLU A 291 -8.19 23.69 -5.16
CA GLU A 291 -9.36 22.97 -5.66
C GLU A 291 -9.22 21.47 -5.28
N PRO A 292 -10.07 20.94 -4.38
CA PRO A 292 -10.00 19.54 -4.00
C PRO A 292 -10.18 18.59 -5.19
N LEU A 293 -9.40 17.52 -5.22
CA LEU A 293 -9.58 16.42 -6.18
C LEU A 293 -10.85 15.63 -5.85
N ALA A 294 -11.04 15.35 -4.57
CA ALA A 294 -12.21 14.67 -4.00
C ALA A 294 -12.28 14.95 -2.50
N TYR A 295 -13.34 14.48 -1.85
CA TYR A 295 -13.51 14.49 -0.40
C TYR A 295 -13.61 13.06 0.12
N ILE A 296 -13.14 12.79 1.34
CA ILE A 296 -13.38 11.51 2.00
C ILE A 296 -14.81 11.54 2.56
N ARG A 297 -15.70 10.77 1.94
CA ARG A 297 -17.13 10.70 2.32
C ARG A 297 -17.34 9.82 3.57
N ALA A 298 -16.72 8.64 3.57
CA ALA A 298 -16.77 7.68 4.66
C ALA A 298 -15.69 6.62 4.48
N TYR A 299 -15.42 5.90 5.55
CA TYR A 299 -14.56 4.72 5.49
C TYR A 299 -15.02 3.63 6.47
N ALA A 300 -14.54 2.43 6.28
CA ALA A 300 -14.72 1.33 7.22
C ALA A 300 -13.50 0.41 7.21
N VAL A 301 -13.25 -0.16 8.38
CA VAL A 301 -12.32 -1.27 8.56
C VAL A 301 -13.10 -2.46 9.08
N ALA A 302 -12.82 -3.64 8.55
CA ALA A 302 -13.42 -4.88 9.00
C ALA A 302 -12.37 -5.99 9.07
N ALA A 303 -12.70 -7.06 9.77
CA ALA A 303 -11.89 -8.25 9.87
C ALA A 303 -12.72 -9.52 9.72
N VAL A 304 -12.06 -10.59 9.30
CA VAL A 304 -12.57 -11.96 9.27
C VAL A 304 -11.59 -12.88 10.01
N ASP A 305 -12.03 -14.10 10.34
CA ASP A 305 -11.13 -15.10 10.88
C ASP A 305 -10.01 -15.41 9.87
N PRO A 306 -8.72 -15.21 10.23
CA PRO A 306 -7.61 -15.53 9.35
C PRO A 306 -7.55 -17.01 8.92
N GLY A 307 -8.08 -17.93 9.71
CA GLY A 307 -8.15 -19.36 9.40
C GLY A 307 -9.17 -19.69 8.31
N TRP A 308 -10.12 -18.80 8.06
CA TRP A 308 -11.10 -18.92 6.98
C TRP A 308 -10.49 -18.49 5.63
N GLN A 309 -11.03 -17.49 4.99
CA GLN A 309 -10.50 -16.88 3.75
C GLN A 309 -9.92 -15.51 4.08
N LEU A 310 -8.66 -15.48 4.52
CA LEU A 310 -8.00 -14.31 5.10
C LEU A 310 -8.17 -13.04 4.26
N LEU A 311 -8.03 -13.15 2.93
CA LEU A 311 -8.10 -12.00 2.03
C LEU A 311 -9.54 -11.66 1.58
N GLN A 312 -10.58 -12.29 2.17
CA GLN A 312 -12.00 -12.04 1.89
C GLN A 312 -12.59 -10.89 2.75
N ALA A 313 -11.85 -10.31 3.66
CA ALA A 313 -12.30 -9.21 4.53
C ALA A 313 -12.92 -8.00 3.78
N PRO A 314 -12.55 -7.66 2.53
CA PRO A 314 -13.23 -6.63 1.73
C PRO A 314 -14.74 -6.81 1.62
N VAL A 315 -15.24 -8.05 1.58
CA VAL A 315 -16.69 -8.36 1.51
C VAL A 315 -17.45 -7.90 2.76
N LYS A 316 -16.73 -7.64 3.86
CA LYS A 316 -17.30 -7.03 5.08
C LYS A 316 -17.06 -5.52 5.16
N ALA A 317 -15.86 -5.06 4.76
CA ALA A 317 -15.50 -3.66 4.88
C ALA A 317 -16.26 -2.76 3.89
N VAL A 318 -16.41 -3.21 2.64
CA VAL A 318 -17.05 -2.41 1.57
C VAL A 318 -18.52 -2.10 1.87
N PRO A 319 -19.39 -3.09 2.20
CA PRO A 319 -20.78 -2.77 2.55
C PRO A 319 -20.90 -1.81 3.71
N LEU A 320 -20.03 -1.95 4.72
CA LEU A 320 -20.03 -1.06 5.89
C LEU A 320 -19.61 0.37 5.51
N ALA A 321 -18.64 0.53 4.60
CA ALA A 321 -18.23 1.84 4.11
C ALA A 321 -19.35 2.51 3.28
N LEU A 322 -20.00 1.76 2.39
CA LEU A 322 -21.13 2.26 1.61
C LEU A 322 -22.32 2.65 2.51
N GLN A 323 -22.64 1.84 3.51
CA GLN A 323 -23.67 2.15 4.50
C GLN A 323 -23.35 3.47 5.24
N ARG A 324 -22.11 3.67 5.68
CA ARG A 324 -21.66 4.91 6.33
C ARG A 324 -21.69 6.10 5.38
N ALA A 325 -21.36 5.90 4.11
CA ALA A 325 -21.43 6.93 3.08
C ALA A 325 -22.86 7.29 2.70
N GLY A 326 -23.83 6.44 3.00
CA GLY A 326 -25.24 6.62 2.63
C GLY A 326 -25.50 6.42 1.13
N ILE A 327 -24.67 5.58 0.47
CA ILE A 327 -24.78 5.28 -0.97
C ILE A 327 -24.88 3.77 -1.21
N GLN A 328 -25.31 3.39 -2.40
CA GLN A 328 -25.40 2.01 -2.86
C GLN A 328 -24.25 1.69 -3.82
N TRP A 329 -23.94 0.39 -3.98
CA TRP A 329 -22.92 -0.09 -4.91
C TRP A 329 -23.08 0.45 -6.35
N LYS A 330 -24.31 0.45 -6.85
CA LYS A 330 -24.65 0.92 -8.21
C LYS A 330 -24.42 2.41 -8.46
N GLU A 331 -24.19 3.20 -7.40
CA GLU A 331 -23.90 4.64 -7.50
C GLU A 331 -22.40 4.92 -7.66
N LEU A 332 -21.57 3.88 -7.49
CA LEU A 332 -20.13 3.98 -7.71
C LEU A 332 -19.83 4.09 -9.20
N GLY A 333 -19.08 5.08 -9.59
CA GLY A 333 -18.62 5.25 -10.98
C GLY A 333 -17.18 4.81 -11.20
N LEU A 334 -16.37 4.67 -10.13
CA LEU A 334 -15.01 4.15 -10.18
C LEU A 334 -14.68 3.36 -8.92
N ILE A 335 -13.89 2.31 -9.09
CA ILE A 335 -13.46 1.44 -7.99
C ILE A 335 -11.97 1.11 -8.14
N GLU A 336 -11.20 1.31 -7.09
CA GLU A 336 -9.83 0.84 -6.94
C GLU A 336 -9.78 -0.32 -5.95
N ILE A 337 -9.55 -1.54 -6.42
CA ILE A 337 -9.34 -2.72 -5.59
C ILE A 337 -7.85 -3.04 -5.58
N HIS A 338 -7.26 -3.12 -4.39
CA HIS A 338 -5.90 -3.60 -4.27
C HIS A 338 -5.78 -5.04 -4.77
N GLU A 339 -4.90 -5.25 -5.74
CA GLU A 339 -4.63 -6.55 -6.36
C GLU A 339 -3.41 -7.21 -5.70
N ALA A 340 -3.58 -7.76 -4.49
CA ALA A 340 -2.51 -8.58 -3.93
C ALA A 340 -2.29 -9.84 -4.79
N PHE A 341 -3.41 -10.45 -5.23
CA PHE A 341 -3.48 -11.58 -6.14
C PHE A 341 -4.74 -11.48 -6.98
N ALA A 342 -4.70 -11.87 -8.25
CA ALA A 342 -5.92 -11.96 -9.08
C ALA A 342 -6.95 -12.91 -8.47
N ALA A 343 -6.50 -14.03 -7.88
CA ALA A 343 -7.35 -14.96 -7.14
C ALA A 343 -8.14 -14.28 -6.01
N GLN A 344 -7.49 -13.40 -5.25
CA GLN A 344 -8.13 -12.64 -4.17
C GLN A 344 -9.15 -11.66 -4.72
N VAL A 345 -8.81 -10.90 -5.76
CA VAL A 345 -9.75 -9.92 -6.34
C VAL A 345 -10.99 -10.61 -6.85
N LEU A 346 -10.84 -11.65 -7.67
CA LEU A 346 -11.96 -12.41 -8.24
C LEU A 346 -12.81 -13.09 -7.16
N SER A 347 -12.19 -13.57 -6.07
CA SER A 347 -12.92 -14.10 -4.91
C SER A 347 -13.73 -13.01 -4.19
N ASN A 348 -13.18 -11.80 -4.06
CA ASN A 348 -13.92 -10.68 -3.47
C ASN A 348 -15.10 -10.27 -4.35
N LEU A 349 -14.91 -10.14 -5.67
CA LEU A 349 -15.97 -9.80 -6.62
C LEU A 349 -17.09 -10.85 -6.58
N LYS A 350 -16.73 -12.14 -6.58
CA LYS A 350 -17.70 -13.24 -6.40
C LYS A 350 -18.46 -13.13 -5.08
N GLY A 351 -17.78 -12.74 -4.00
CA GLY A 351 -18.42 -12.51 -2.71
C GLY A 351 -19.39 -11.33 -2.71
N PHE A 352 -19.10 -10.27 -3.48
CA PHE A 352 -20.04 -9.17 -3.69
C PHE A 352 -21.24 -9.59 -4.55
N GLU A 353 -21.01 -10.34 -5.63
CA GLU A 353 -22.06 -10.79 -6.55
C GLU A 353 -22.98 -11.83 -5.91
N GLU A 354 -22.43 -12.97 -5.49
CA GLU A 354 -23.21 -14.11 -4.94
C GLU A 354 -23.69 -13.88 -3.51
N GLY A 355 -22.87 -13.20 -2.69
CA GLY A 355 -23.15 -12.97 -1.27
C GLY A 355 -24.03 -11.77 -0.99
N LEU A 356 -23.97 -10.72 -1.82
CA LEU A 356 -24.68 -9.44 -1.63
C LEU A 356 -25.65 -9.11 -2.78
N GLY A 357 -25.63 -9.87 -3.86
CA GLY A 357 -26.47 -9.66 -5.03
C GLY A 357 -26.12 -8.41 -5.84
N TRP A 358 -24.85 -7.99 -5.82
CA TRP A 358 -24.40 -6.81 -6.55
C TRP A 358 -24.00 -7.15 -7.98
N GLU A 359 -24.43 -6.35 -8.91
CA GLU A 359 -23.96 -6.42 -10.31
C GLU A 359 -22.55 -5.83 -10.41
N ILE A 360 -21.62 -6.61 -10.97
CA ILE A 360 -20.22 -6.21 -11.08
C ILE A 360 -19.93 -5.70 -12.48
N ASP A 361 -19.67 -4.41 -12.59
CA ASP A 361 -19.10 -3.80 -13.80
C ASP A 361 -17.58 -3.74 -13.67
N GLU A 362 -16.88 -4.67 -14.32
CA GLU A 362 -15.42 -4.71 -14.30
C GLU A 362 -14.79 -3.50 -15.00
N GLU A 363 -15.52 -2.77 -15.87
CA GLU A 363 -14.93 -1.65 -16.62
C GLU A 363 -14.64 -0.43 -15.75
N ILE A 364 -15.35 -0.27 -14.64
CA ILE A 364 -15.09 0.80 -13.67
C ILE A 364 -14.04 0.42 -12.60
N ILE A 365 -13.56 -0.84 -12.61
CA ILE A 365 -12.61 -1.34 -11.60
C ILE A 365 -11.18 -1.25 -12.14
N ASN A 366 -10.28 -0.60 -11.36
CA ASN A 366 -8.85 -0.48 -11.66
C ASN A 366 -8.58 0.01 -13.09
N VAL A 367 -9.22 1.12 -13.44
CA VAL A 367 -9.17 1.68 -14.81
C VAL A 367 -7.77 2.10 -15.26
N MET A 368 -6.84 2.22 -14.32
CA MET A 368 -5.43 2.53 -14.54
C MET A 368 -4.51 1.31 -14.31
N GLY A 369 -5.08 0.09 -14.27
CA GLY A 369 -4.38 -1.09 -13.79
C GLY A 369 -4.20 -1.08 -12.28
N GLY A 370 -3.65 -2.15 -11.72
CA GLY A 370 -3.54 -2.31 -10.28
C GLY A 370 -2.17 -2.84 -9.84
N SER A 371 -2.13 -3.34 -8.61
CA SER A 371 -0.87 -3.73 -7.96
C SER A 371 -0.15 -4.91 -8.61
N ILE A 372 -0.85 -5.75 -9.36
CA ILE A 372 -0.21 -6.84 -10.15
C ILE A 372 0.76 -6.25 -11.17
N ALA A 373 0.37 -5.18 -11.85
CA ALA A 373 1.18 -4.51 -12.85
C ALA A 373 2.12 -3.46 -12.26
N ILE A 374 1.57 -2.55 -11.43
CA ILE A 374 2.28 -1.38 -10.91
C ILE A 374 3.24 -1.77 -9.78
N GLY A 375 2.86 -2.75 -8.95
CA GLY A 375 3.62 -3.15 -7.77
C GLY A 375 2.88 -2.87 -6.46
N HIS A 376 3.42 -3.44 -5.37
CA HIS A 376 2.83 -3.39 -4.04
C HIS A 376 3.88 -3.12 -2.96
N PRO A 377 4.34 -1.88 -2.78
CA PRO A 377 5.05 -1.49 -1.55
C PRO A 377 4.00 -1.45 -0.44
N PHE A 378 4.09 -2.35 0.54
CA PHE A 378 3.02 -2.64 1.50
C PHE A 378 2.47 -1.38 2.18
N GLY A 379 3.36 -0.58 2.75
CA GLY A 379 3.00 0.65 3.44
C GLY A 379 2.49 1.77 2.53
N ALA A 380 2.84 1.78 1.23
CA ALA A 380 2.58 2.89 0.30
C ALA A 380 1.37 2.70 -0.62
N THR A 381 0.92 1.48 -0.82
CA THR A 381 -0.11 1.16 -1.82
C THR A 381 -1.39 1.96 -1.62
N GLY A 382 -1.83 2.15 -0.37
CA GLY A 382 -3.06 2.87 -0.08
C GLY A 382 -3.04 4.33 -0.54
N GLY A 383 -1.91 5.03 -0.38
CA GLY A 383 -1.77 6.41 -0.84
C GLY A 383 -1.78 6.52 -2.38
N ARG A 384 -1.18 5.53 -3.09
CA ARG A 384 -1.30 5.42 -4.55
C ARG A 384 -2.76 5.25 -4.97
N LEU A 385 -3.52 4.35 -4.31
CA LEU A 385 -4.93 4.14 -4.62
C LEU A 385 -5.77 5.41 -4.43
N VAL A 386 -5.55 6.15 -3.35
CA VAL A 386 -6.22 7.43 -3.09
C VAL A 386 -5.89 8.44 -4.20
N THR A 387 -4.61 8.58 -4.54
CA THR A 387 -4.14 9.52 -5.56
C THR A 387 -4.73 9.18 -6.94
N THR A 388 -4.60 7.91 -7.36
CA THR A 388 -5.11 7.46 -8.66
C THR A 388 -6.61 7.62 -8.77
N LEU A 389 -7.37 7.18 -7.75
CA LEU A 389 -8.84 7.29 -7.76
C LEU A 389 -9.29 8.75 -7.80
N ALA A 390 -8.74 9.62 -6.94
CA ALA A 390 -9.13 11.03 -6.90
C ALA A 390 -8.85 11.74 -8.24
N ASN A 391 -7.70 11.48 -8.86
CA ASN A 391 -7.35 12.00 -10.18
C ASN A 391 -8.30 11.51 -11.28
N GLU A 392 -8.64 10.21 -11.30
CA GLU A 392 -9.55 9.65 -12.31
C GLU A 392 -11.01 10.12 -12.09
N MET A 393 -11.46 10.26 -10.84
CA MET A 393 -12.76 10.86 -10.53
C MET A 393 -12.87 12.29 -11.06
N ARG A 394 -11.84 13.12 -10.85
CA ARG A 394 -11.77 14.48 -11.40
C ARG A 394 -11.78 14.48 -12.92
N ARG A 395 -10.96 13.61 -13.54
CA ARG A 395 -10.79 13.55 -15.01
C ARG A 395 -12.06 13.10 -15.73
N ARG A 396 -12.83 12.18 -15.12
CA ARG A 396 -14.03 11.56 -15.70
C ARG A 396 -15.34 12.17 -15.20
N ASP A 397 -15.27 13.17 -14.31
CA ASP A 397 -16.41 13.79 -13.64
C ASP A 397 -17.31 12.78 -12.88
N VAL A 398 -16.68 11.83 -12.18
CA VAL A 398 -17.35 10.78 -11.42
C VAL A 398 -17.63 11.25 -10.00
N GLN A 399 -18.89 11.08 -9.54
CA GLN A 399 -19.33 11.57 -8.24
C GLN A 399 -18.81 10.72 -7.08
N PHE A 400 -18.90 9.39 -7.17
CA PHE A 400 -18.49 8.48 -6.10
C PHE A 400 -17.45 7.47 -6.57
N GLY A 401 -16.42 7.31 -5.77
CA GLY A 401 -15.38 6.32 -5.97
C GLY A 401 -15.14 5.50 -4.70
N LEU A 402 -14.70 4.25 -4.88
CA LEU A 402 -14.42 3.32 -3.79
C LEU A 402 -12.98 2.83 -3.88
N ILE A 403 -12.30 2.81 -2.75
CA ILE A 403 -11.03 2.10 -2.55
C ILE A 403 -11.27 0.89 -1.65
N SER A 404 -10.77 -0.28 -2.04
CA SER A 404 -10.86 -1.51 -1.26
C SER A 404 -9.50 -2.18 -1.16
N VAL A 405 -9.01 -2.37 0.06
CA VAL A 405 -7.70 -2.97 0.34
C VAL A 405 -7.86 -4.12 1.31
N CYS A 406 -7.50 -5.34 0.87
CA CYS A 406 -7.30 -6.47 1.77
C CYS A 406 -5.96 -6.33 2.50
N ALA A 407 -5.86 -6.83 3.71
CA ALA A 407 -4.65 -6.75 4.52
C ALA A 407 -4.41 -8.04 5.31
N GLN A 408 -3.14 -8.36 5.56
CA GLN A 408 -2.73 -9.45 6.44
C GLN A 408 -3.45 -9.34 7.79
N GLY A 409 -3.71 -10.47 8.44
CA GLY A 409 -4.48 -10.54 9.68
C GLY A 409 -5.98 -10.70 9.45
N GLY A 410 -6.41 -11.01 8.21
CA GLY A 410 -7.84 -11.12 7.87
C GLY A 410 -8.54 -9.77 7.88
N MET A 411 -7.83 -8.68 7.65
CA MET A 411 -8.36 -7.31 7.70
C MET A 411 -8.64 -6.74 6.31
N ALA A 412 -9.48 -5.71 6.26
CA ALA A 412 -9.65 -4.85 5.09
C ALA A 412 -9.97 -3.41 5.48
N SER A 413 -9.59 -2.50 4.62
CA SER A 413 -9.99 -1.09 4.65
C SER A 413 -10.78 -0.77 3.39
N ALA A 414 -11.89 -0.05 3.53
CA ALA A 414 -12.66 0.52 2.44
C ALA A 414 -12.84 2.01 2.66
N VAL A 415 -12.58 2.81 1.63
CA VAL A 415 -12.71 4.29 1.68
C VAL A 415 -13.57 4.72 0.51
N VAL A 416 -14.61 5.51 0.79
CA VAL A 416 -15.49 6.12 -0.21
C VAL A 416 -15.07 7.57 -0.39
N LEU A 417 -14.74 7.92 -1.63
CA LEU A 417 -14.49 9.29 -2.05
C LEU A 417 -15.71 9.86 -2.73
N GLU A 418 -15.91 11.17 -2.53
CA GLU A 418 -16.98 11.96 -3.16
C GLU A 418 -16.36 13.19 -3.83
N ARG A 419 -16.80 13.52 -5.03
CA ARG A 419 -16.21 14.65 -5.75
C ARG A 419 -16.83 16.00 -5.38
N ARG A 420 -18.13 16.10 -5.12
CA ARG A 420 -18.86 17.35 -4.86
C ARG A 420 -19.67 17.33 -3.58
#